data_d89120907a290ab70b763fbeddef5fb7
#
_entry.id   d89120907a290ab70b763fbeddef5fb7
#
_cell.length_a   1.000
_cell.length_b   1.000
_cell.length_c   1.000
_cell.angle_alpha   90.00
_cell.angle_beta   90.00
_cell.angle_gamma   90.00
#
_symmetry.space_group_name_H-M   'P 1'
#
loop_
_entity.id
_entity.type
_entity.pdbx_description
1 polymer ?
#
loop_
_entity_poly.entity_id
_entity_poly.type
_entity_poly.pdbx_seq_one_letter_code
_entity_poly.pdbx_strand_id
1 'polypeptide(L)'
;MNSRIKSLSNAKRNIAIDYCFMLMTVIYAGSASQFTASLNTWEYPLGLFIPVAFSIWLMYDRKLSFSYMFVFLLIGFLAYFIVVTFKFHEVHPRFFGMYIVNFFLAYVVVNAFKQRFLIMYANIVYYLCIICLVFWVIQVVAPGILTSILKPLSVSGPNENHINIVLYTIESDVILENFAIPRNSGFAWEPGAFASFINLAIFSLLITSKFKIFRTNKFWVLSVALLTTMSTTGYSLYLILLTFYAYNQKSKYFVTLVPVILMLTMYISSLPFMTEKLKEVSSFNTEELIYNSITWGFDYRPQRFESIQIDFIDFVNHPIVGYGGHSEAKWTEQLGAKISTVSGFGNLLAIFGMVGLLFFSYSLVKTSIDYKLAFGYKGWFFQTLLIIMISISYALIFTPLLMCFWLMRSKYLPKFDLLKFKAYSYLIALQK
;
A
#
# COMPACT_ATOMS: atom_id res chain seq x y z
N MET A 1 4.27 42.58 -16.91
CA MET A 1 4.15 42.23 -15.47
C MET A 1 2.93 41.35 -15.20
N ASN A 2 1.74 41.70 -15.67
CA ASN A 2 0.50 40.94 -15.44
C ASN A 2 0.49 39.50 -15.99
N SER A 3 1.11 39.22 -17.14
CA SER A 3 1.18 37.85 -17.70
C SER A 3 2.07 36.91 -16.86
N ARG A 4 3.16 37.41 -16.29
CA ARG A 4 4.04 36.65 -15.38
C ARG A 4 3.35 36.35 -14.06
N ILE A 5 2.60 37.28 -13.50
CA ILE A 5 1.84 37.09 -12.24
C ILE A 5 0.73 36.05 -12.46
N LYS A 6 0.01 36.14 -13.59
CA LYS A 6 -1.04 35.20 -13.96
C LYS A 6 -0.49 33.75 -14.22
N SER A 7 0.69 33.63 -14.83
CA SER A 7 1.34 32.33 -15.04
C SER A 7 1.82 31.71 -13.74
N LEU A 8 2.34 32.49 -12.78
CA LEU A 8 2.76 32.05 -11.46
C LEU A 8 1.57 31.60 -10.58
N SER A 9 0.46 32.34 -10.64
CA SER A 9 -0.77 31.97 -9.91
C SER A 9 -1.37 30.67 -10.42
N ASN A 10 -1.39 30.45 -11.74
CA ASN A 10 -1.85 29.20 -12.34
C ASN A 10 -0.92 28.02 -11.99
N ALA A 11 0.40 28.24 -11.97
CA ALA A 11 1.35 27.23 -11.56
C ALA A 11 1.17 26.79 -10.10
N LYS A 12 0.93 27.75 -9.18
CA LYS A 12 0.64 27.47 -7.75
C LYS A 12 -0.66 26.68 -7.58
N ARG A 13 -1.73 27.13 -8.26
CA ARG A 13 -3.02 26.43 -8.23
C ARG A 13 -2.89 24.99 -8.68
N ASN A 14 -2.14 24.74 -9.74
CA ASN A 14 -1.91 23.41 -10.26
C ASN A 14 -1.16 22.50 -9.29
N ILE A 15 -0.19 23.04 -8.55
CA ILE A 15 0.55 22.28 -7.54
C ILE A 15 -0.36 21.89 -6.37
N ALA A 16 -1.18 22.79 -5.86
CA ALA A 16 -2.10 22.51 -4.77
C ALA A 16 -3.09 21.40 -5.15
N ILE A 17 -3.65 21.45 -6.35
CA ILE A 17 -4.55 20.43 -6.90
C ILE A 17 -3.85 19.08 -6.99
N ASP A 18 -2.62 19.05 -7.51
CA ASP A 18 -1.82 17.83 -7.61
C ASP A 18 -1.62 17.18 -6.23
N TYR A 19 -1.30 17.98 -5.20
CA TYR A 19 -1.14 17.49 -3.84
C TYR A 19 -2.46 17.03 -3.21
N CYS A 20 -3.58 17.72 -3.46
CA CYS A 20 -4.91 17.30 -3.01
C CYS A 20 -5.31 15.95 -3.61
N PHE A 21 -5.11 15.77 -4.92
CA PHE A 21 -5.40 14.51 -5.59
C PHE A 21 -4.53 13.36 -5.06
N MET A 22 -3.24 13.65 -4.87
CA MET A 22 -2.31 12.65 -4.36
C MET A 22 -2.60 12.30 -2.88
N LEU A 23 -2.95 13.29 -2.05
CA LEU A 23 -3.39 13.07 -0.66
C LEU A 23 -4.62 12.19 -0.62
N MET A 24 -5.64 12.48 -1.44
CA MET A 24 -6.82 11.64 -1.58
C MET A 24 -6.43 10.20 -1.94
N THR A 25 -5.54 10.01 -2.92
CA THR A 25 -5.09 8.66 -3.33
C THR A 25 -4.42 7.90 -2.18
N VAL A 26 -3.62 8.59 -1.35
CA VAL A 26 -2.95 8.00 -0.16
C VAL A 26 -3.97 7.64 0.91
N ILE A 27 -4.89 8.53 1.24
CA ILE A 27 -5.93 8.31 2.26
C ILE A 27 -6.85 7.15 1.88
N TYR A 28 -7.27 7.08 0.62
CA TYR A 28 -8.09 5.96 0.13
C TYR A 28 -7.34 4.62 0.16
N ALA A 29 -6.05 4.63 -0.12
CA ALA A 29 -5.24 3.41 0.02
C ALA A 29 -5.12 2.95 1.50
N GLY A 30 -5.22 3.88 2.45
CA GLY A 30 -5.24 3.58 3.88
C GLY A 30 -6.49 2.84 4.35
N SER A 31 -7.61 2.94 3.62
CA SER A 31 -8.87 2.19 3.86
C SER A 31 -9.36 2.18 5.32
N ALA A 32 -9.02 3.22 6.09
CA ALA A 32 -9.29 3.27 7.53
C ALA A 32 -10.78 3.47 7.86
N SER A 33 -11.56 4.03 6.96
CA SER A 33 -13.01 4.25 7.11
C SER A 33 -13.78 3.54 6.02
N GLN A 34 -15.06 3.27 6.24
CA GLN A 34 -15.96 2.69 5.22
C GLN A 34 -15.94 3.50 3.92
N PHE A 35 -15.92 4.83 4.04
CA PHE A 35 -15.85 5.72 2.89
C PHE A 35 -14.56 5.54 2.06
N THR A 36 -13.40 5.40 2.70
CA THR A 36 -12.12 5.16 2.03
C THR A 36 -11.93 3.71 1.60
N ALA A 37 -12.55 2.77 2.30
CA ALA A 37 -12.56 1.35 1.93
C ALA A 37 -13.40 1.06 0.67
N SER A 38 -14.21 2.02 0.19
CA SER A 38 -15.06 1.87 -0.99
C SER A 38 -14.33 1.41 -2.27
N LEU A 39 -13.03 1.70 -2.40
CA LEU A 39 -12.20 1.17 -3.49
C LEU A 39 -11.90 -0.33 -3.36
N ASN A 40 -12.13 -0.91 -2.20
CA ASN A 40 -11.87 -2.33 -1.94
C ASN A 40 -13.16 -3.15 -1.84
N THR A 41 -14.24 -2.57 -1.31
CA THR A 41 -15.46 -3.31 -0.96
C THR A 41 -16.67 -3.00 -1.82
N TRP A 42 -16.70 -1.87 -2.54
CA TRP A 42 -17.88 -1.38 -3.29
C TRP A 42 -19.17 -1.24 -2.46
N GLU A 43 -19.08 -1.30 -1.17
CA GLU A 43 -20.24 -1.15 -0.28
C GLU A 43 -20.74 0.29 -0.23
N TYR A 44 -19.84 1.24 -0.48
CA TYR A 44 -20.11 2.69 -0.43
C TYR A 44 -19.84 3.37 -1.77
N PRO A 45 -20.77 3.32 -2.72
CA PRO A 45 -20.54 3.86 -4.08
C PRO A 45 -20.26 5.38 -4.09
N LEU A 46 -20.76 6.12 -3.11
CA LEU A 46 -20.44 7.56 -2.96
C LEU A 46 -18.96 7.80 -2.68
N GLY A 47 -18.29 6.89 -1.95
CA GLY A 47 -16.86 6.96 -1.72
C GLY A 47 -16.05 6.79 -3.01
N LEU A 48 -16.52 5.97 -3.95
CA LEU A 48 -15.90 5.80 -5.27
C LEU A 48 -16.09 7.01 -6.18
N PHE A 49 -17.23 7.69 -6.06
CA PHE A 49 -17.56 8.80 -6.95
C PHE A 49 -16.51 9.91 -6.91
N ILE A 50 -16.02 10.26 -5.71
CA ILE A 50 -15.07 11.36 -5.53
C ILE A 50 -13.74 11.10 -6.25
N PRO A 51 -13.02 9.97 -6.02
CA PRO A 51 -11.76 9.73 -6.71
C PRO A 51 -11.92 9.57 -8.22
N VAL A 52 -13.02 8.97 -8.68
CA VAL A 52 -13.31 8.81 -10.12
C VAL A 52 -13.59 10.17 -10.76
N ALA A 53 -14.50 10.97 -10.19
CA ALA A 53 -14.84 12.29 -10.71
C ALA A 53 -13.62 13.21 -10.74
N PHE A 54 -12.81 13.21 -9.67
CA PHE A 54 -11.57 14.01 -9.62
C PHE A 54 -10.55 13.52 -10.66
N SER A 55 -10.45 12.21 -10.90
CA SER A 55 -9.58 11.64 -11.94
C SER A 55 -10.00 12.06 -13.34
N ILE A 56 -11.30 11.99 -13.65
CA ILE A 56 -11.86 12.43 -14.94
C ILE A 56 -11.58 13.94 -15.14
N TRP A 57 -11.86 14.72 -14.10
CA TRP A 57 -11.58 16.16 -14.15
C TRP A 57 -10.10 16.45 -14.37
N LEU A 58 -9.19 15.74 -13.67
CA LEU A 58 -7.75 15.92 -13.83
C LEU A 58 -7.28 15.50 -15.22
N MET A 59 -7.84 14.44 -15.81
CA MET A 59 -7.56 14.06 -17.18
C MET A 59 -7.96 15.17 -18.17
N TYR A 60 -9.13 15.77 -17.98
CA TYR A 60 -9.61 16.87 -18.82
C TYR A 60 -8.71 18.12 -18.66
N ASP A 61 -8.45 18.57 -17.43
CA ASP A 61 -7.61 19.76 -17.13
C ASP A 61 -6.18 19.60 -17.66
N ARG A 62 -5.60 18.39 -17.57
CA ARG A 62 -4.23 18.09 -18.02
C ARG A 62 -4.15 17.60 -19.45
N LYS A 63 -5.26 17.49 -20.16
CA LYS A 63 -5.35 16.95 -21.53
C LYS A 63 -4.63 15.61 -21.64
N LEU A 64 -4.84 14.72 -20.66
CA LEU A 64 -4.26 13.39 -20.66
C LEU A 64 -5.04 12.51 -21.63
N SER A 65 -4.32 11.84 -22.53
CA SER A 65 -4.90 10.86 -23.46
C SER A 65 -4.63 9.43 -22.97
N PHE A 66 -5.53 8.52 -23.29
CA PHE A 66 -5.30 7.11 -23.07
C PHE A 66 -4.13 6.61 -23.94
N SER A 67 -3.18 5.93 -23.32
CA SER A 67 -2.09 5.28 -24.05
C SER A 67 -2.54 3.95 -24.62
N TYR A 68 -1.99 3.55 -25.76
CA TYR A 68 -2.24 2.22 -26.33
C TYR A 68 -1.99 1.09 -25.34
N MET A 69 -0.99 1.26 -24.45
CA MET A 69 -0.68 0.29 -23.41
C MET A 69 -1.81 0.12 -22.41
N PHE A 70 -2.47 1.22 -22.01
CA PHE A 70 -3.61 1.17 -21.10
C PHE A 70 -4.82 0.51 -21.75
N VAL A 71 -5.09 0.85 -23.02
CA VAL A 71 -6.17 0.23 -23.81
C VAL A 71 -5.91 -1.28 -23.95
N PHE A 72 -4.66 -1.67 -24.26
CA PHE A 72 -4.28 -3.08 -24.35
C PHE A 72 -4.47 -3.83 -23.01
N LEU A 73 -4.12 -3.18 -21.90
CA LEU A 73 -4.34 -3.73 -20.56
C LEU A 73 -5.84 -3.93 -20.29
N LEU A 74 -6.68 -2.95 -20.63
CA LEU A 74 -8.14 -3.08 -20.50
C LEU A 74 -8.70 -4.20 -21.35
N ILE A 75 -8.26 -4.32 -22.61
CA ILE A 75 -8.67 -5.42 -23.49
C ILE A 75 -8.27 -6.78 -22.91
N GLY A 76 -7.03 -6.89 -22.40
CA GLY A 76 -6.57 -8.12 -21.75
C GLY A 76 -7.39 -8.47 -20.52
N PHE A 77 -7.75 -7.46 -19.71
CA PHE A 77 -8.59 -7.66 -18.54
C PHE A 77 -10.03 -8.03 -18.91
N LEU A 78 -10.60 -7.43 -19.96
CA LEU A 78 -11.90 -7.83 -20.49
C LEU A 78 -11.89 -9.26 -21.05
N ALA A 79 -10.83 -9.65 -21.75
CA ALA A 79 -10.67 -11.03 -22.22
C ALA A 79 -10.60 -12.02 -21.05
N TYR A 80 -9.85 -11.68 -19.99
CA TYR A 80 -9.82 -12.46 -18.75
C TYR A 80 -11.22 -12.57 -18.13
N PHE A 81 -11.98 -11.46 -18.07
CA PHE A 81 -13.35 -11.45 -17.58
C PHE A 81 -14.25 -12.42 -18.35
N ILE A 82 -14.20 -12.37 -19.69
CA ILE A 82 -14.96 -13.26 -20.55
C ILE A 82 -14.63 -14.73 -20.24
N VAL A 83 -13.33 -15.08 -20.14
CA VAL A 83 -12.91 -16.46 -19.83
C VAL A 83 -13.44 -16.92 -18.47
N VAL A 84 -13.37 -16.07 -17.43
CA VAL A 84 -13.88 -16.39 -16.10
C VAL A 84 -15.40 -16.56 -16.11
N THR A 85 -16.13 -15.67 -16.78
CA THR A 85 -17.59 -15.77 -16.95
C THR A 85 -17.99 -17.07 -17.63
N PHE A 86 -17.28 -17.49 -18.71
CA PHE A 86 -17.54 -18.77 -19.34
C PHE A 86 -17.23 -19.97 -18.45
N LYS A 87 -16.17 -19.88 -17.63
CA LYS A 87 -15.78 -20.96 -16.73
C LYS A 87 -16.80 -21.21 -15.62
N PHE A 88 -17.37 -20.16 -15.05
CA PHE A 88 -18.29 -20.26 -13.92
C PHE A 88 -19.76 -20.07 -14.29
N HIS A 89 -20.06 -19.76 -15.55
CA HIS A 89 -21.42 -19.50 -16.06
C HIS A 89 -22.16 -18.36 -15.33
N GLU A 90 -21.42 -17.48 -14.70
CA GLU A 90 -21.95 -16.37 -13.90
C GLU A 90 -21.16 -15.08 -14.13
N VAL A 91 -21.83 -13.93 -14.04
CA VAL A 91 -21.26 -12.61 -14.27
C VAL A 91 -21.14 -11.86 -12.95
N HIS A 92 -19.92 -11.50 -12.55
CA HIS A 92 -19.68 -10.65 -11.35
C HIS A 92 -19.20 -9.23 -11.74
N PRO A 93 -20.11 -8.34 -12.20
CA PRO A 93 -19.72 -7.03 -12.73
C PRO A 93 -19.10 -6.12 -11.66
N ARG A 94 -19.50 -6.28 -10.37
CA ARG A 94 -18.90 -5.51 -9.26
C ARG A 94 -17.41 -5.77 -9.11
N PHE A 95 -17.01 -7.02 -9.13
CA PHE A 95 -15.63 -7.44 -8.98
C PHE A 95 -14.76 -6.84 -10.08
N PHE A 96 -15.17 -7.01 -11.34
CA PHE A 96 -14.41 -6.49 -12.49
C PHE A 96 -14.40 -4.97 -12.54
N GLY A 97 -15.54 -4.33 -12.25
CA GLY A 97 -15.64 -2.89 -12.19
C GLY A 97 -14.66 -2.28 -11.20
N MET A 98 -14.50 -2.87 -10.02
CA MET A 98 -13.54 -2.44 -9.01
C MET A 98 -12.09 -2.42 -9.54
N TYR A 99 -11.64 -3.50 -10.19
CA TYR A 99 -10.28 -3.54 -10.75
C TYR A 99 -10.09 -2.57 -11.90
N ILE A 100 -11.10 -2.40 -12.78
CA ILE A 100 -11.04 -1.41 -13.86
C ILE A 100 -10.90 0.01 -13.27
N VAL A 101 -11.67 0.34 -12.23
CA VAL A 101 -11.57 1.64 -11.55
C VAL A 101 -10.19 1.82 -10.91
N ASN A 102 -9.68 0.80 -10.21
CA ASN A 102 -8.37 0.88 -9.57
C ASN A 102 -7.24 1.03 -10.59
N PHE A 103 -7.28 0.32 -11.72
CA PHE A 103 -6.36 0.49 -12.84
C PHE A 103 -6.47 1.89 -13.46
N PHE A 104 -7.68 2.40 -13.63
CA PHE A 104 -7.92 3.75 -14.16
C PHE A 104 -7.34 4.81 -13.24
N LEU A 105 -7.59 4.74 -11.93
CA LEU A 105 -7.05 5.68 -10.95
C LEU A 105 -5.51 5.64 -10.93
N ALA A 106 -4.92 4.46 -10.89
CA ALA A 106 -3.47 4.28 -10.97
C ALA A 106 -2.89 4.87 -12.27
N TYR A 107 -3.58 4.64 -13.40
CA TYR A 107 -3.19 5.19 -14.69
C TYR A 107 -3.18 6.73 -14.68
N VAL A 108 -4.21 7.36 -14.10
CA VAL A 108 -4.29 8.82 -14.00
C VAL A 108 -3.15 9.36 -13.13
N VAL A 109 -2.90 8.76 -11.97
CA VAL A 109 -1.79 9.15 -11.07
C VAL A 109 -0.45 9.10 -11.80
N VAL A 110 -0.16 7.97 -12.47
CA VAL A 110 1.13 7.78 -13.17
C VAL A 110 1.30 8.76 -14.32
N ASN A 111 0.24 9.02 -15.11
CA ASN A 111 0.32 9.94 -16.25
C ASN A 111 0.39 11.42 -15.84
N ALA A 112 -0.40 11.81 -14.83
CA ALA A 112 -0.44 13.19 -14.36
C ALA A 112 0.86 13.58 -13.66
N PHE A 113 1.41 12.70 -12.83
CA PHE A 113 2.53 13.06 -11.95
C PHE A 113 3.87 12.53 -12.41
N LYS A 114 3.93 11.46 -13.17
CA LYS A 114 5.19 10.84 -13.65
C LYS A 114 6.19 10.65 -12.50
N GLN A 115 7.43 11.13 -12.67
CA GLN A 115 8.45 11.06 -11.61
C GLN A 115 8.12 11.84 -10.35
N ARG A 116 7.31 12.91 -10.44
CA ARG A 116 6.90 13.70 -9.29
C ARG A 116 6.05 12.91 -8.29
N PHE A 117 5.40 11.84 -8.76
CA PHE A 117 4.63 10.91 -7.93
C PHE A 117 5.39 10.51 -6.66
N LEU A 118 6.62 10.00 -6.81
CA LEU A 118 7.41 9.51 -5.67
C LEU A 118 7.74 10.60 -4.66
N ILE A 119 8.02 11.81 -5.15
CA ILE A 119 8.37 12.94 -4.27
C ILE A 119 7.14 13.45 -3.55
N MET A 120 6.03 13.58 -4.27
CA MET A 120 4.75 14.00 -3.69
C MET A 120 4.28 12.99 -2.65
N TYR A 121 4.38 11.71 -2.97
CA TYR A 121 4.06 10.62 -2.07
C TYR A 121 4.89 10.68 -0.78
N ALA A 122 6.22 10.74 -0.88
CA ALA A 122 7.09 10.85 0.28
C ALA A 122 6.81 12.08 1.13
N ASN A 123 6.48 13.23 0.50
CA ASN A 123 6.11 14.45 1.22
C ASN A 123 4.78 14.30 1.96
N ILE A 124 3.76 13.74 1.31
CA ILE A 124 2.43 13.56 1.91
C ILE A 124 2.54 12.62 3.10
N VAL A 125 3.17 11.45 2.93
CA VAL A 125 3.34 10.49 4.04
C VAL A 125 4.16 11.10 5.18
N TYR A 126 5.18 11.92 4.89
CA TYR A 126 5.93 12.66 5.89
C TYR A 126 5.04 13.58 6.74
N TYR A 127 4.17 14.39 6.11
CA TYR A 127 3.26 15.26 6.86
C TYR A 127 2.18 14.47 7.61
N LEU A 128 1.66 13.41 7.03
CA LEU A 128 0.74 12.51 7.72
C LEU A 128 1.42 11.86 8.94
N CYS A 129 2.68 11.44 8.82
CA CYS A 129 3.43 10.89 9.95
C CYS A 129 3.60 11.90 11.09
N ILE A 130 3.82 13.18 10.80
CA ILE A 130 3.89 14.21 11.85
C ILE A 130 2.55 14.30 12.60
N ILE A 131 1.44 14.36 11.86
CA ILE A 131 0.09 14.38 12.43
C ILE A 131 -0.16 13.13 13.26
N CYS A 132 0.14 11.95 12.72
CA CYS A 132 -0.06 10.66 13.39
C CYS A 132 0.81 10.53 14.66
N LEU A 133 2.05 11.04 14.66
CA LEU A 133 2.90 11.04 15.83
C LEU A 133 2.33 11.92 16.95
N VAL A 134 1.75 13.08 16.62
CA VAL A 134 1.09 13.92 17.61
C VAL A 134 -0.10 13.20 18.24
N PHE A 135 -0.97 12.59 17.45
CA PHE A 135 -2.10 11.79 17.96
C PHE A 135 -1.63 10.59 18.79
N TRP A 136 -0.59 9.90 18.34
CA TRP A 136 -0.02 8.76 19.05
C TRP A 136 0.55 9.16 20.42
N VAL A 137 1.28 10.27 20.50
CA VAL A 137 1.77 10.80 21.80
C VAL A 137 0.61 11.11 22.73
N ILE A 138 -0.45 11.75 22.24
CA ILE A 138 -1.65 12.02 23.04
C ILE A 138 -2.31 10.70 23.47
N GLN A 139 -2.38 9.70 22.60
CA GLN A 139 -2.92 8.37 22.91
C GLN A 139 -2.12 7.67 24.03
N VAL A 140 -0.79 7.80 24.01
CA VAL A 140 0.08 7.23 25.06
C VAL A 140 -0.08 7.94 26.39
N VAL A 141 -0.13 9.28 26.37
CA VAL A 141 -0.14 10.10 27.61
C VAL A 141 -1.54 10.21 28.20
N ALA A 142 -2.56 10.30 27.35
CA ALA A 142 -3.94 10.56 27.75
C ALA A 142 -4.96 9.81 26.87
N PRO A 143 -5.00 8.48 26.91
CA PRO A 143 -5.83 7.66 26.00
C PRO A 143 -7.32 7.98 26.11
N GLY A 144 -7.83 8.20 27.33
CA GLY A 144 -9.24 8.52 27.57
C GLY A 144 -9.66 9.87 26.96
N ILE A 145 -8.78 10.87 26.99
CA ILE A 145 -9.04 12.19 26.38
C ILE A 145 -9.12 12.05 24.86
N LEU A 146 -8.15 11.38 24.25
CA LEU A 146 -8.14 11.18 22.80
C LEU A 146 -9.37 10.42 22.33
N THR A 147 -9.72 9.32 23.01
CA THR A 147 -10.89 8.51 22.72
C THR A 147 -12.19 9.33 22.83
N SER A 148 -12.35 10.13 23.88
CA SER A 148 -13.56 10.96 24.06
C SER A 148 -13.72 12.05 22.99
N ILE A 149 -12.61 12.60 22.49
CA ILE A 149 -12.63 13.61 21.43
C ILE A 149 -12.88 12.97 20.07
N LEU A 150 -12.25 11.82 19.78
CA LEU A 150 -12.33 11.22 18.45
C LEU A 150 -13.57 10.35 18.24
N LYS A 151 -14.13 9.75 19.29
CA LYS A 151 -15.32 8.90 19.18
C LYS A 151 -16.53 9.58 18.53
N PRO A 152 -16.89 10.83 18.84
CA PRO A 152 -17.98 11.54 18.14
C PRO A 152 -17.69 11.87 16.67
N LEU A 153 -16.39 11.94 16.29
CA LEU A 153 -15.93 12.24 14.95
C LEU A 153 -15.63 10.97 14.14
N SER A 154 -15.79 9.82 14.77
CA SER A 154 -15.45 8.54 14.14
C SER A 154 -16.40 8.25 12.98
N VAL A 155 -15.77 7.97 11.84
CA VAL A 155 -16.46 7.40 10.68
C VAL A 155 -16.33 5.89 10.81
N SER A 156 -17.46 5.16 10.87
CA SER A 156 -17.44 3.69 11.01
C SER A 156 -16.44 3.08 10.01
N GLY A 157 -15.58 2.24 10.54
CA GLY A 157 -14.58 1.51 9.74
C GLY A 157 -15.08 0.10 9.40
N PRO A 158 -14.33 -0.67 8.63
CA PRO A 158 -14.62 -2.07 8.37
C PRO A 158 -14.62 -2.92 9.66
N ASN A 159 -14.02 -2.41 10.74
CA ASN A 159 -14.04 -3.02 12.06
C ASN A 159 -14.75 -2.09 13.04
N GLU A 160 -15.87 -2.54 13.61
CA GLU A 160 -16.70 -1.76 14.53
C GLU A 160 -15.98 -1.34 15.82
N ASN A 161 -14.92 -2.08 16.20
CA ASN A 161 -14.12 -1.82 17.40
C ASN A 161 -13.08 -0.72 17.21
N HIS A 162 -12.89 -0.19 16.00
CA HIS A 162 -11.92 0.85 15.73
C HIS A 162 -12.56 2.25 15.75
N ILE A 163 -11.86 3.20 16.37
CA ILE A 163 -12.22 4.61 16.28
C ILE A 163 -11.40 5.23 15.14
N ASN A 164 -12.07 5.55 14.05
CA ASN A 164 -11.43 6.08 12.85
C ASN A 164 -11.84 7.52 12.59
N ILE A 165 -10.87 8.39 12.56
CA ILE A 165 -11.01 9.68 11.87
C ILE A 165 -10.10 9.60 10.64
N VAL A 166 -10.52 9.75 9.48
CA VAL A 166 -9.79 9.66 8.18
C VAL A 166 -8.26 9.76 8.23
N LEU A 167 -7.72 10.53 9.18
CA LEU A 167 -6.28 10.80 9.38
C LEU A 167 -5.62 9.98 10.49
N TYR A 168 -6.40 9.36 11.38
CA TYR A 168 -5.86 8.58 12.50
C TYR A 168 -6.84 7.50 12.94
N THR A 169 -6.29 6.31 13.24
CA THR A 169 -7.04 5.14 13.69
C THR A 169 -6.57 4.74 15.09
N ILE A 170 -7.51 4.60 16.02
CA ILE A 170 -7.28 3.97 17.33
C ILE A 170 -7.79 2.53 17.22
N GLU A 171 -6.88 1.60 17.35
CA GLU A 171 -7.16 0.17 17.44
C GLU A 171 -7.44 -0.16 18.91
N SER A 172 -8.68 -0.60 19.22
CA SER A 172 -9.11 -0.77 20.63
C SER A 172 -8.54 -2.03 21.28
N ASP A 173 -8.14 -3.03 20.49
CA ASP A 173 -7.90 -4.39 20.98
C ASP A 173 -6.42 -4.80 21.07
N VAL A 174 -5.49 -3.95 20.71
CA VAL A 174 -4.06 -4.29 20.79
C VAL A 174 -3.35 -3.50 21.87
N ILE A 175 -3.76 -3.72 23.10
CA ILE A 175 -2.81 -3.69 24.19
C ILE A 175 -2.03 -4.99 24.05
N LEU A 176 -0.81 -4.93 23.54
CA LEU A 176 0.14 -6.03 23.72
C LEU A 176 0.17 -6.28 25.23
N GLU A 177 -0.33 -7.43 25.67
CA GLU A 177 -0.56 -7.76 27.09
C GLU A 177 0.65 -7.48 27.99
N ASN A 178 1.83 -7.33 27.39
CA ASN A 178 3.10 -7.03 28.06
C ASN A 178 3.65 -5.62 27.82
N PHE A 179 3.02 -4.78 26.96
CA PHE A 179 3.46 -3.41 26.71
C PHE A 179 2.27 -2.46 26.82
N ALA A 180 2.29 -1.61 27.84
CA ALA A 180 1.27 -0.59 28.08
C ALA A 180 1.26 0.55 27.01
N ILE A 181 1.97 0.38 25.88
CA ILE A 181 2.10 1.39 24.84
C ILE A 181 1.26 0.98 23.62
N PRO A 182 0.26 1.80 23.23
CA PRO A 182 -0.55 1.52 22.04
C PRO A 182 0.28 1.59 20.75
N ARG A 183 -0.04 0.74 19.79
CA ARG A 183 0.58 0.75 18.45
C ARG A 183 0.00 1.87 17.60
N ASN A 184 0.84 2.48 16.76
CA ASN A 184 0.45 3.57 15.88
C ASN A 184 -0.06 3.02 14.53
N SER A 185 -1.37 3.08 14.28
CA SER A 185 -2.00 2.69 13.01
C SER A 185 -2.05 3.85 12.00
N GLY A 186 -1.75 5.08 12.43
CA GLY A 186 -1.78 6.26 11.59
C GLY A 186 -3.11 6.42 10.84
N PHE A 187 -3.03 6.72 9.55
CA PHE A 187 -4.19 6.85 8.65
C PHE A 187 -4.62 5.51 8.01
N ALA A 188 -4.00 4.40 8.38
CA ALA A 188 -4.33 3.08 7.87
C ALA A 188 -5.22 2.30 8.85
N TRP A 189 -5.81 1.20 8.37
CA TRP A 189 -6.70 0.37 9.19
C TRP A 189 -5.96 -0.44 10.28
N GLU A 190 -4.63 -0.59 10.15
CA GLU A 190 -3.80 -1.30 11.13
C GLU A 190 -2.34 -0.80 11.10
N PRO A 191 -1.55 -1.00 12.18
CA PRO A 191 -0.18 -0.51 12.28
C PRO A 191 0.76 -1.04 11.19
N GLY A 192 0.58 -2.28 10.79
CA GLY A 192 1.43 -2.90 9.79
C GLY A 192 1.17 -2.38 8.37
N ALA A 193 -0.07 -2.06 8.04
CA ALA A 193 -0.41 -1.37 6.80
C ALA A 193 0.21 0.04 6.78
N PHE A 194 0.11 0.78 7.88
CA PHE A 194 0.76 2.09 8.03
C PHE A 194 2.28 2.00 7.86
N ALA A 195 2.92 1.00 8.48
CA ALA A 195 4.34 0.73 8.31
C ALA A 195 4.73 0.46 6.86
N SER A 196 3.87 -0.19 6.07
CA SER A 196 4.09 -0.41 4.64
C SER A 196 4.09 0.90 3.85
N PHE A 197 3.16 1.81 4.12
CA PHE A 197 3.15 3.15 3.53
C PHE A 197 4.41 3.96 3.89
N ILE A 198 4.84 3.90 5.14
CA ILE A 198 6.06 4.59 5.59
C ILE A 198 7.29 4.01 4.85
N ASN A 199 7.42 2.70 4.74
CA ASN A 199 8.54 2.06 4.04
C ASN A 199 8.57 2.43 2.54
N LEU A 200 7.43 2.48 1.87
CA LEU A 200 7.34 2.97 0.49
C LEU A 200 7.73 4.45 0.37
N ALA A 201 7.42 5.28 1.38
CA ALA A 201 7.85 6.67 1.42
C ALA A 201 9.37 6.79 1.62
N ILE A 202 9.97 5.98 2.49
CA ILE A 202 11.42 5.89 2.68
C ILE A 202 12.10 5.41 1.39
N PHE A 203 11.56 4.38 0.72
CA PHE A 203 12.06 3.93 -0.59
C PHE A 203 12.03 5.07 -1.61
N SER A 204 10.91 5.79 -1.70
CA SER A 204 10.76 6.93 -2.60
C SER A 204 11.76 8.04 -2.28
N LEU A 205 11.99 8.32 -1.00
CA LEU A 205 12.99 9.29 -0.53
C LEU A 205 14.41 8.84 -0.89
N LEU A 206 14.76 7.56 -0.69
CA LEU A 206 16.07 7.00 -1.02
C LEU A 206 16.44 7.23 -2.48
N ILE A 207 15.58 6.84 -3.40
CA ILE A 207 15.89 6.92 -4.84
C ILE A 207 15.84 8.37 -5.36
N THR A 208 14.93 9.20 -4.86
CA THR A 208 14.79 10.60 -5.31
C THR A 208 15.88 11.50 -4.74
N SER A 209 16.38 11.23 -3.53
CA SER A 209 17.51 11.96 -2.91
C SER A 209 18.88 11.45 -3.33
N LYS A 210 18.94 10.43 -4.22
CA LYS A 210 20.19 9.72 -4.58
C LYS A 210 20.92 9.21 -3.32
N PHE A 211 20.18 8.60 -2.41
CA PHE A 211 20.66 8.02 -1.15
C PHE A 211 21.31 9.01 -0.16
N LYS A 212 21.05 10.31 -0.29
CA LYS A 212 21.52 11.33 0.67
C LYS A 212 20.46 11.64 1.74
N ILE A 213 19.88 10.61 2.37
CA ILE A 213 18.70 10.71 3.23
C ILE A 213 18.97 11.27 4.61
N PHE A 214 20.13 10.95 5.24
CA PHE A 214 20.42 11.38 6.62
C PHE A 214 20.56 12.90 6.81
N ARG A 215 20.63 13.65 5.72
CA ARG A 215 20.65 15.12 5.74
C ARG A 215 19.26 15.73 5.78
N THR A 216 18.21 14.91 5.73
CA THR A 216 16.82 15.40 5.66
C THR A 216 16.06 14.99 6.92
N ASN A 217 15.37 15.95 7.57
CA ASN A 217 14.50 15.66 8.72
C ASN A 217 13.40 14.65 8.36
N LYS A 218 13.04 14.53 7.07
CA LYS A 218 12.00 13.60 6.60
C LYS A 218 12.33 12.17 6.93
N PHE A 219 13.58 11.75 6.72
CA PHE A 219 13.99 10.39 7.03
C PHE A 219 13.80 10.06 8.52
N TRP A 220 14.22 10.96 9.39
CA TRP A 220 14.12 10.74 10.83
C TRP A 220 12.68 10.69 11.33
N VAL A 221 11.81 11.58 10.85
CA VAL A 221 10.38 11.56 11.19
C VAL A 221 9.72 10.27 10.71
N LEU A 222 9.97 9.86 9.46
CA LEU A 222 9.45 8.60 8.93
C LEU A 222 9.96 7.39 9.73
N SER A 223 11.23 7.38 10.12
CA SER A 223 11.81 6.29 10.92
C SER A 223 11.22 6.24 12.33
N VAL A 224 11.03 7.39 13.00
CA VAL A 224 10.37 7.44 14.31
C VAL A 224 8.92 6.98 14.19
N ALA A 225 8.17 7.46 13.20
CA ALA A 225 6.80 7.00 12.96
C ALA A 225 6.72 5.49 12.71
N LEU A 226 7.68 4.94 11.95
CA LEU A 226 7.78 3.50 11.72
C LEU A 226 8.02 2.72 13.04
N LEU A 227 8.89 3.20 13.90
CA LEU A 227 9.17 2.56 15.19
C LEU A 227 7.91 2.51 16.08
N THR A 228 7.07 3.54 16.05
CA THR A 228 5.83 3.58 16.84
C THR A 228 4.77 2.60 16.35
N THR A 229 4.89 2.07 15.13
CA THR A 229 3.94 1.06 14.61
C THR A 229 4.08 -0.30 15.29
N MET A 230 5.23 -0.62 15.86
CA MET A 230 5.57 -1.92 16.44
C MET A 230 5.19 -3.08 15.51
N SER A 231 5.44 -2.89 14.19
CA SER A 231 5.09 -3.87 13.16
C SER A 231 6.30 -4.70 12.75
N THR A 232 6.21 -6.03 12.91
CA THR A 232 7.26 -6.97 12.48
C THR A 232 7.51 -6.90 10.98
N THR A 233 6.45 -6.86 10.18
CA THR A 233 6.54 -6.65 8.74
C THR A 233 7.19 -5.29 8.43
N GLY A 234 6.77 -4.23 9.14
CA GLY A 234 7.34 -2.89 8.97
C GLY A 234 8.83 -2.86 9.23
N TYR A 235 9.31 -3.51 10.26
CA TYR A 235 10.75 -3.58 10.60
C TYR A 235 11.53 -4.42 9.58
N SER A 236 10.97 -5.54 9.13
CA SER A 236 11.59 -6.36 8.08
C SER A 236 11.76 -5.58 6.76
N LEU A 237 10.73 -4.84 6.35
CA LEU A 237 10.80 -3.95 5.18
C LEU A 237 11.85 -2.84 5.37
N TYR A 238 11.94 -2.27 6.57
CA TYR A 238 12.93 -1.24 6.89
C TYR A 238 14.36 -1.78 6.81
N LEU A 239 14.61 -3.01 7.28
CA LEU A 239 15.91 -3.68 7.15
C LEU A 239 16.30 -3.88 5.69
N ILE A 240 15.34 -4.27 4.82
CA ILE A 240 15.55 -4.35 3.38
C ILE A 240 15.98 -2.99 2.82
N LEU A 241 15.34 -1.90 3.24
CA LEU A 241 15.67 -0.54 2.79
C LEU A 241 17.03 -0.05 3.31
N LEU A 242 17.41 -0.37 4.55
CA LEU A 242 18.74 -0.09 5.07
C LEU A 242 19.82 -0.87 4.30
N THR A 243 19.56 -2.14 3.96
CA THR A 243 20.42 -2.95 3.11
C THR A 243 20.53 -2.34 1.71
N PHE A 244 19.43 -1.89 1.14
CA PHE A 244 19.39 -1.20 -0.15
C PHE A 244 20.20 0.10 -0.13
N TYR A 245 20.07 0.88 0.95
CA TYR A 245 20.89 2.08 1.16
C TYR A 245 22.39 1.74 1.18
N ALA A 246 22.79 0.77 2.02
CA ALA A 246 24.18 0.36 2.15
C ALA A 246 24.76 -0.17 0.83
N TYR A 247 23.99 -0.97 0.08
CA TYR A 247 24.38 -1.51 -1.23
C TYR A 247 24.68 -0.41 -2.26
N ASN A 248 23.94 0.71 -2.20
CA ASN A 248 24.11 1.82 -3.15
C ASN A 248 25.20 2.81 -2.76
N GLN A 249 25.59 2.90 -1.50
CA GLN A 249 26.61 3.86 -1.02
C GLN A 249 28.05 3.44 -1.34
N LYS A 250 28.30 2.24 -1.88
CA LYS A 250 29.64 1.67 -2.11
C LYS A 250 30.56 1.74 -0.87
N SER A 251 29.97 1.79 0.29
CA SER A 251 30.66 2.08 1.53
C SER A 251 31.32 0.84 2.12
N LYS A 252 32.50 1.02 2.69
CA LYS A 252 33.11 0.03 3.61
C LYS A 252 32.15 -0.37 4.72
N TYR A 253 31.18 0.50 5.04
CA TYR A 253 30.09 0.27 6.01
C TYR A 253 29.10 -0.83 5.58
N PHE A 254 29.07 -1.26 4.31
CA PHE A 254 28.23 -2.41 3.92
C PHE A 254 28.64 -3.66 4.70
N VAL A 255 29.96 -3.91 4.84
CA VAL A 255 30.48 -5.06 5.56
C VAL A 255 30.17 -5.01 7.05
N THR A 256 30.16 -3.81 7.64
CA THR A 256 29.78 -3.62 9.06
C THR A 256 28.27 -3.57 9.28
N LEU A 257 27.48 -3.08 8.33
CA LEU A 257 26.03 -3.01 8.42
C LEU A 257 25.36 -4.38 8.30
N VAL A 258 25.90 -5.30 7.50
CA VAL A 258 25.33 -6.66 7.34
C VAL A 258 25.29 -7.42 8.67
N PRO A 259 26.35 -7.50 9.49
CA PRO A 259 26.30 -8.11 10.82
C PRO A 259 25.31 -7.43 11.76
N VAL A 260 25.25 -6.09 11.73
CA VAL A 260 24.27 -5.32 12.55
C VAL A 260 22.84 -5.64 12.14
N ILE A 261 22.56 -5.71 10.85
CA ILE A 261 21.25 -6.09 10.34
C ILE A 261 20.90 -7.52 10.76
N LEU A 262 21.85 -8.47 10.67
CA LEU A 262 21.67 -9.85 11.12
C LEU A 262 21.40 -9.92 12.62
N MET A 263 22.16 -9.18 13.44
CA MET A 263 21.92 -9.11 14.89
C MET A 263 20.54 -8.53 15.21
N LEU A 264 20.14 -7.45 14.52
CA LEU A 264 18.80 -6.86 14.69
C LEU A 264 17.70 -7.84 14.25
N THR A 265 17.90 -8.57 13.17
CA THR A 265 16.95 -9.60 12.73
C THR A 265 16.83 -10.72 13.76
N MET A 266 17.96 -11.21 14.28
CA MET A 266 17.99 -12.21 15.36
C MET A 266 17.31 -11.69 16.62
N TYR A 267 17.60 -10.45 17.02
CA TYR A 267 16.98 -9.82 18.18
C TYR A 267 15.46 -9.68 18.00
N ILE A 268 15.00 -9.18 16.86
CA ILE A 268 13.57 -9.05 16.54
C ILE A 268 12.90 -10.44 16.56
N SER A 269 13.57 -11.47 16.00
CA SER A 269 13.04 -12.85 15.99
C SER A 269 12.98 -13.49 17.38
N SER A 270 13.81 -13.02 18.33
CA SER A 270 13.81 -13.51 19.74
C SER A 270 12.80 -12.81 20.62
N LEU A 271 12.11 -11.77 20.15
CA LEU A 271 11.09 -11.09 20.93
C LEU A 271 9.91 -12.05 21.23
N PRO A 272 9.36 -12.04 22.47
CA PRO A 272 8.32 -12.98 22.88
C PRO A 272 7.13 -13.04 21.90
N PHE A 273 6.65 -11.90 21.45
CA PHE A 273 5.54 -11.83 20.49
C PHE A 273 5.87 -12.45 19.10
N MET A 274 7.16 -12.51 18.71
CA MET A 274 7.57 -13.18 17.48
C MET A 274 7.61 -14.68 17.65
N THR A 275 8.11 -15.16 18.79
CA THR A 275 8.15 -16.61 19.09
C THR A 275 6.75 -17.16 19.24
N GLU A 276 5.80 -16.44 19.83
CA GLU A 276 4.39 -16.81 19.87
C GLU A 276 3.78 -16.91 18.46
N LYS A 277 3.98 -15.90 17.61
CA LYS A 277 3.52 -15.94 16.21
C LYS A 277 4.11 -17.09 15.41
N LEU A 278 5.38 -17.42 15.62
CA LEU A 278 6.00 -18.56 14.94
C LEU A 278 5.42 -19.90 15.44
N LYS A 279 5.09 -20.00 16.73
CA LYS A 279 4.40 -21.16 17.29
C LYS A 279 2.98 -21.30 16.73
N GLU A 280 2.20 -20.21 16.69
CA GLU A 280 0.86 -20.18 16.09
C GLU A 280 0.89 -20.70 14.63
N VAL A 281 1.83 -20.17 13.81
CA VAL A 281 1.99 -20.64 12.42
C VAL A 281 2.37 -22.11 12.33
N SER A 282 3.18 -22.63 13.27
CA SER A 282 3.59 -24.04 13.28
C SER A 282 2.52 -25.00 13.80
N SER A 283 1.56 -24.50 14.61
CA SER A 283 0.43 -25.27 15.16
C SER A 283 -0.86 -25.11 14.34
N PHE A 284 -0.81 -24.37 13.24
CA PHE A 284 -1.99 -24.08 12.43
C PHE A 284 -2.61 -25.37 11.88
N ASN A 285 -3.87 -25.59 12.23
CA ASN A 285 -4.68 -26.69 11.75
C ASN A 285 -5.87 -26.16 10.96
N THR A 286 -5.83 -26.35 9.65
CA THR A 286 -6.86 -25.87 8.72
C THR A 286 -8.23 -26.52 9.00
N GLU A 287 -8.26 -27.79 9.44
CA GLU A 287 -9.51 -28.49 9.74
C GLU A 287 -10.20 -27.92 10.98
N GLU A 288 -9.42 -27.62 12.02
CA GLU A 288 -9.93 -26.99 13.25
C GLU A 288 -10.48 -25.60 12.97
N LEU A 289 -9.81 -24.83 12.13
CA LEU A 289 -10.24 -23.50 11.72
C LEU A 289 -11.58 -23.55 10.98
N ILE A 290 -11.74 -24.48 10.04
CA ILE A 290 -12.99 -24.68 9.30
C ILE A 290 -14.09 -25.10 10.26
N TYR A 291 -13.82 -26.08 11.13
CA TYR A 291 -14.78 -26.54 12.13
C TYR A 291 -15.25 -25.39 13.03
N ASN A 292 -14.34 -24.56 13.51
CA ASN A 292 -14.66 -23.40 14.35
C ASN A 292 -15.47 -22.34 13.58
N SER A 293 -15.12 -22.02 12.32
CA SER A 293 -15.85 -21.08 11.49
C SER A 293 -17.29 -21.55 11.22
N ILE A 294 -17.51 -22.84 10.95
CA ILE A 294 -18.83 -23.41 10.72
C ILE A 294 -19.65 -23.44 12.03
N THR A 295 -19.02 -23.90 13.12
CA THR A 295 -19.71 -24.10 14.39
C THR A 295 -20.15 -22.78 15.04
N TRP A 296 -19.29 -21.75 15.00
CA TRP A 296 -19.52 -20.48 15.66
C TRP A 296 -20.10 -19.41 14.73
N GLY A 297 -20.14 -19.66 13.42
CA GLY A 297 -20.70 -18.73 12.43
C GLY A 297 -19.92 -17.42 12.28
N PHE A 298 -18.66 -17.37 12.73
CA PHE A 298 -17.83 -16.18 12.64
C PHE A 298 -17.18 -16.04 11.27
N ASP A 299 -17.07 -14.79 10.78
CA ASP A 299 -16.14 -14.44 9.70
C ASP A 299 -14.72 -14.47 10.28
N TYR A 300 -14.07 -15.63 10.15
CA TYR A 300 -12.72 -15.82 10.67
C TYR A 300 -11.70 -15.15 9.75
N ARG A 301 -10.78 -14.41 10.35
CA ARG A 301 -9.68 -13.74 9.65
C ARG A 301 -8.36 -14.38 10.05
N PRO A 302 -7.88 -15.35 9.27
CA PRO A 302 -6.63 -16.05 9.55
C PRO A 302 -5.43 -15.10 9.49
N GLN A 303 -4.35 -15.46 10.16
CA GLN A 303 -3.10 -14.76 10.07
C GLN A 303 -2.51 -14.84 8.63
N ARG A 304 -1.48 -14.04 8.34
CA ARG A 304 -0.97 -13.85 6.96
C ARG A 304 -0.49 -15.13 6.29
N PHE A 305 0.25 -15.98 7.02
CA PHE A 305 0.74 -17.25 6.48
C PHE A 305 -0.38 -18.28 6.32
N GLU A 306 -1.29 -18.35 7.27
CA GLU A 306 -2.51 -19.16 7.21
C GLU A 306 -3.37 -18.75 6.01
N SER A 307 -3.53 -17.44 5.80
CA SER A 307 -4.22 -16.89 4.63
C SER A 307 -3.60 -17.38 3.32
N ILE A 308 -2.26 -17.40 3.22
CA ILE A 308 -1.57 -17.91 2.02
C ILE A 308 -1.83 -19.40 1.82
N GLN A 309 -1.85 -20.20 2.89
CA GLN A 309 -2.12 -21.63 2.78
C GLN A 309 -3.54 -21.90 2.27
N ILE A 310 -4.53 -21.18 2.81
CA ILE A 310 -5.93 -21.26 2.36
C ILE A 310 -6.05 -20.82 0.90
N ASP A 311 -5.50 -19.67 0.55
CA ASP A 311 -5.52 -19.14 -0.80
C ASP A 311 -4.78 -20.05 -1.81
N PHE A 312 -3.75 -20.78 -1.35
CA PHE A 312 -3.01 -21.74 -2.17
C PHE A 312 -3.86 -22.97 -2.52
N ILE A 313 -4.76 -23.41 -1.63
CA ILE A 313 -5.72 -24.48 -1.94
C ILE A 313 -6.67 -24.01 -3.04
N ASP A 314 -7.21 -22.80 -2.95
CA ASP A 314 -8.03 -22.21 -4.02
C ASP A 314 -7.26 -22.09 -5.35
N PHE A 315 -5.98 -21.72 -5.29
CA PHE A 315 -5.12 -21.71 -6.48
C PHE A 315 -4.94 -23.10 -7.10
N VAL A 316 -4.72 -24.12 -6.30
CA VAL A 316 -4.58 -25.50 -6.81
C VAL A 316 -5.87 -25.99 -7.47
N ASN A 317 -7.03 -25.62 -6.92
CA ASN A 317 -8.34 -25.95 -7.49
C ASN A 317 -8.61 -25.18 -8.80
N HIS A 318 -8.08 -23.96 -8.94
CA HIS A 318 -8.30 -23.08 -10.09
C HIS A 318 -6.98 -22.48 -10.62
N PRO A 319 -6.00 -23.29 -11.10
CA PRO A 319 -4.62 -22.84 -11.28
C PRO A 319 -4.41 -21.84 -12.39
N ILE A 320 -5.20 -21.84 -13.47
CA ILE A 320 -4.96 -20.99 -14.65
C ILE A 320 -5.47 -19.57 -14.43
N VAL A 321 -6.75 -19.41 -14.15
CA VAL A 321 -7.44 -18.11 -14.07
C VAL A 321 -7.99 -17.81 -12.67
N GLY A 322 -7.73 -18.64 -11.68
CA GLY A 322 -8.27 -18.50 -10.34
C GLY A 322 -9.79 -18.74 -10.28
N TYR A 323 -10.39 -18.33 -9.13
CA TYR A 323 -11.85 -18.32 -8.98
C TYR A 323 -12.51 -17.03 -9.49
N GLY A 324 -11.75 -16.02 -9.93
CA GLY A 324 -12.23 -14.85 -10.63
C GLY A 324 -13.25 -13.98 -9.88
N GLY A 325 -13.22 -13.98 -8.54
CA GLY A 325 -14.16 -13.24 -7.70
C GLY A 325 -15.47 -13.98 -7.41
N HIS A 326 -15.64 -15.23 -7.88
CA HIS A 326 -16.77 -16.09 -7.56
C HIS A 326 -16.57 -16.70 -6.18
N SER A 327 -17.08 -16.04 -5.13
CA SER A 327 -16.89 -16.48 -3.73
C SER A 327 -17.36 -17.92 -3.50
N GLU A 328 -18.45 -18.33 -4.16
CA GLU A 328 -19.00 -19.69 -4.10
C GLU A 328 -18.04 -20.76 -4.62
N ALA A 329 -17.07 -20.39 -5.46
CA ALA A 329 -16.04 -21.29 -5.96
C ALA A 329 -14.84 -21.41 -5.02
N LYS A 330 -14.79 -20.63 -3.93
CA LYS A 330 -13.78 -20.78 -2.90
C LYS A 330 -13.98 -22.10 -2.15
N TRP A 331 -12.89 -22.78 -1.92
CA TRP A 331 -12.88 -24.03 -1.15
C TRP A 331 -13.54 -23.90 0.22
N THR A 332 -13.25 -22.84 0.95
CA THR A 332 -13.84 -22.58 2.27
C THR A 332 -15.34 -22.37 2.24
N GLU A 333 -15.85 -21.63 1.27
CA GLU A 333 -17.29 -21.38 1.07
C GLU A 333 -18.03 -22.67 0.68
N GLN A 334 -17.40 -23.54 -0.13
CA GLN A 334 -17.96 -24.85 -0.49
C GLN A 334 -18.12 -25.75 0.74
N LEU A 335 -17.30 -25.57 1.77
CA LEU A 335 -17.41 -26.25 3.06
C LEU A 335 -18.35 -25.54 4.04
N GLY A 336 -18.97 -24.41 3.65
CA GLY A 336 -19.85 -23.60 4.49
C GLY A 336 -19.09 -22.71 5.50
N ALA A 337 -17.77 -22.59 5.39
CA ALA A 337 -16.94 -21.77 6.28
C ALA A 337 -16.74 -20.36 5.71
N LYS A 338 -17.06 -19.32 6.51
CA LYS A 338 -16.81 -17.92 6.14
C LYS A 338 -15.42 -17.50 6.59
N ILE A 339 -14.47 -17.51 5.66
CA ILE A 339 -13.07 -17.17 5.94
C ILE A 339 -12.62 -16.06 4.98
N SER A 340 -12.19 -14.92 5.58
CA SER A 340 -11.66 -13.77 4.84
C SER A 340 -10.15 -13.71 4.94
N THR A 341 -9.46 -14.09 3.87
CA THR A 341 -8.00 -14.08 3.81
C THR A 341 -7.44 -12.65 3.65
N VAL A 342 -6.29 -12.38 4.28
CA VAL A 342 -5.69 -11.04 4.35
C VAL A 342 -4.44 -10.87 3.50
N SER A 343 -3.87 -11.96 2.97
CA SER A 343 -2.66 -11.92 2.14
C SER A 343 -2.97 -11.44 0.73
N GLY A 344 -2.35 -10.34 0.29
CA GLY A 344 -2.53 -9.87 -1.09
C GLY A 344 -1.87 -10.78 -2.12
N PHE A 345 -0.76 -11.44 -1.78
CA PHE A 345 -0.11 -12.40 -2.68
C PHE A 345 -0.92 -13.69 -2.79
N GLY A 346 -1.45 -14.21 -1.68
CA GLY A 346 -2.36 -15.34 -1.67
C GLY A 346 -3.62 -15.04 -2.49
N ASN A 347 -4.27 -13.92 -2.21
CA ASN A 347 -5.43 -13.45 -2.98
C ASN A 347 -5.13 -13.29 -4.49
N LEU A 348 -3.93 -12.83 -4.87
CA LEU A 348 -3.53 -12.76 -6.28
C LEU A 348 -3.57 -14.14 -6.95
N LEU A 349 -3.02 -15.15 -6.27
CA LEU A 349 -3.01 -16.53 -6.76
C LEU A 349 -4.42 -17.13 -6.81
N ALA A 350 -5.17 -17.01 -5.74
CA ALA A 350 -6.50 -17.59 -5.64
C ALA A 350 -7.48 -16.96 -6.62
N ILE A 351 -7.49 -15.61 -6.73
CA ILE A 351 -8.43 -14.87 -7.56
C ILE A 351 -8.08 -14.96 -9.04
N PHE A 352 -6.79 -14.74 -9.39
CA PHE A 352 -6.35 -14.58 -10.78
C PHE A 352 -5.53 -15.75 -11.33
N GLY A 353 -5.18 -16.70 -10.50
CA GLY A 353 -4.38 -17.86 -10.88
C GLY A 353 -3.00 -17.51 -11.43
N MET A 354 -2.47 -18.38 -12.26
CA MET A 354 -1.16 -18.22 -12.93
C MET A 354 -1.16 -16.99 -13.86
N VAL A 355 -2.27 -16.67 -14.49
CA VAL A 355 -2.38 -15.47 -15.37
C VAL A 355 -2.11 -14.21 -14.60
N GLY A 356 -2.73 -14.05 -13.42
CA GLY A 356 -2.48 -12.91 -12.53
C GLY A 356 -1.06 -12.85 -12.00
N LEU A 357 -0.51 -13.99 -11.57
CA LEU A 357 0.87 -14.10 -11.09
C LEU A 357 1.88 -13.69 -12.17
N LEU A 358 1.76 -14.19 -13.38
CA LEU A 358 2.66 -13.86 -14.50
C LEU A 358 2.57 -12.39 -14.87
N PHE A 359 1.35 -11.84 -14.94
CA PHE A 359 1.14 -10.42 -15.23
C PHE A 359 1.75 -9.52 -14.15
N PHE A 360 1.48 -9.82 -12.88
CA PHE A 360 2.02 -9.06 -11.75
C PHE A 360 3.56 -9.12 -11.72
N SER A 361 4.13 -10.33 -11.79
CA SER A 361 5.57 -10.55 -11.74
C SER A 361 6.30 -9.83 -12.89
N TYR A 362 5.79 -9.97 -14.12
CA TYR A 362 6.33 -9.26 -15.29
C TYR A 362 6.27 -7.75 -15.11
N SER A 363 5.11 -7.23 -14.69
CA SER A 363 4.91 -5.79 -14.50
C SER A 363 5.79 -5.23 -13.40
N LEU A 364 5.92 -5.93 -12.27
CA LEU A 364 6.74 -5.55 -11.13
C LEU A 364 8.22 -5.52 -11.48
N VAL A 365 8.74 -6.59 -12.08
CA VAL A 365 10.16 -6.68 -12.49
C VAL A 365 10.47 -5.59 -13.52
N LYS A 366 9.62 -5.42 -14.52
CA LYS A 366 9.80 -4.39 -15.55
C LYS A 366 9.81 -2.99 -14.96
N THR A 367 8.87 -2.68 -14.07
CA THR A 367 8.82 -1.39 -13.38
C THR A 367 10.05 -1.16 -12.51
N SER A 368 10.53 -2.18 -11.80
CA SER A 368 11.74 -2.10 -10.97
C SER A 368 13.01 -1.82 -11.80
N ILE A 369 13.10 -2.44 -12.99
CA ILE A 369 14.19 -2.14 -13.94
C ILE A 369 14.07 -0.71 -14.48
N ASP A 370 12.87 -0.27 -14.83
CA ASP A 370 12.63 1.09 -15.33
C ASP A 370 12.97 2.15 -14.28
N TYR A 371 12.64 1.92 -13.00
CA TYR A 371 13.05 2.78 -11.89
C TYR A 371 14.58 2.83 -11.75
N LYS A 372 15.25 1.67 -11.77
CA LYS A 372 16.72 1.61 -11.75
C LYS A 372 17.33 2.47 -12.85
N LEU A 373 16.81 2.37 -14.08
CA LEU A 373 17.31 3.14 -15.22
C LEU A 373 17.05 4.65 -15.07
N ALA A 374 15.85 5.03 -14.58
CA ALA A 374 15.46 6.43 -14.43
C ALA A 374 16.21 7.15 -13.31
N PHE A 375 16.39 6.48 -12.16
CA PHE A 375 17.01 7.08 -10.97
C PHE A 375 18.49 6.75 -10.80
N GLY A 376 19.02 5.82 -11.60
CA GLY A 376 20.45 5.48 -11.65
C GLY A 376 20.97 4.74 -10.42
N TYR A 377 20.11 3.99 -9.70
CA TYR A 377 20.51 3.18 -8.56
C TYR A 377 20.90 1.73 -8.97
N LYS A 378 21.51 1.00 -8.06
CA LYS A 378 21.87 -0.41 -8.24
C LYS A 378 20.85 -1.30 -7.50
N GLY A 379 20.67 -2.55 -8.00
CA GLY A 379 19.81 -3.53 -7.30
C GLY A 379 18.33 -3.29 -7.50
N TRP A 380 17.82 -3.44 -8.73
CA TRP A 380 16.40 -3.37 -9.06
C TRP A 380 15.55 -4.33 -8.24
N PHE A 381 16.12 -5.46 -7.83
CA PHE A 381 15.44 -6.50 -7.05
C PHE A 381 14.99 -6.02 -5.66
N PHE A 382 15.59 -4.97 -5.09
CA PHE A 382 15.14 -4.43 -3.79
C PHE A 382 13.71 -3.88 -3.86
N GLN A 383 13.35 -3.19 -4.94
CA GLN A 383 11.97 -2.74 -5.14
C GLN A 383 11.03 -3.94 -5.31
N THR A 384 11.43 -4.92 -6.10
CA THR A 384 10.67 -6.15 -6.30
C THR A 384 10.43 -6.85 -4.97
N LEU A 385 11.48 -7.06 -4.17
CA LEU A 385 11.39 -7.67 -2.85
C LEU A 385 10.49 -6.88 -1.90
N LEU A 386 10.62 -5.55 -1.87
CA LEU A 386 9.80 -4.67 -1.05
C LEU A 386 8.30 -4.86 -1.36
N ILE A 387 7.92 -4.81 -2.63
CA ILE A 387 6.53 -4.95 -3.05
C ILE A 387 6.00 -6.37 -2.79
N ILE A 388 6.79 -7.42 -3.02
CA ILE A 388 6.40 -8.80 -2.71
C ILE A 388 6.15 -8.97 -1.21
N MET A 389 7.03 -8.48 -0.35
CA MET A 389 6.87 -8.57 1.10
C MET A 389 5.63 -7.81 1.60
N ILE A 390 5.35 -6.64 1.04
CA ILE A 390 4.10 -5.91 1.32
C ILE A 390 2.89 -6.75 0.87
N SER A 391 2.98 -7.37 -0.31
CA SER A 391 1.89 -8.18 -0.88
C SER A 391 1.60 -9.44 -0.07
N ILE A 392 2.62 -10.08 0.48
CA ILE A 392 2.47 -11.22 1.38
C ILE A 392 1.66 -10.81 2.63
N SER A 393 1.95 -9.64 3.16
CA SER A 393 1.34 -9.17 4.40
C SER A 393 -0.03 -8.53 4.23
N TYR A 394 -0.30 -7.90 3.08
CA TYR A 394 -1.50 -7.06 2.88
C TYR A 394 -2.02 -7.13 1.45
N ALA A 395 -3.33 -7.08 1.29
CA ALA A 395 -3.99 -6.98 -0.03
C ALA A 395 -3.81 -5.59 -0.71
N LEU A 396 -2.83 -4.80 -0.27
CA LEU A 396 -2.54 -3.46 -0.77
C LEU A 396 -2.18 -3.42 -2.26
N ILE A 397 -1.68 -4.52 -2.84
CA ILE A 397 -1.27 -4.58 -4.26
C ILE A 397 -2.41 -4.23 -5.23
N PHE A 398 -3.64 -4.41 -4.80
CA PHE A 398 -4.83 -4.10 -5.59
C PHE A 398 -5.29 -2.65 -5.44
N THR A 399 -4.70 -1.88 -4.53
CA THR A 399 -5.03 -0.45 -4.39
C THR A 399 -4.39 0.39 -5.49
N PRO A 400 -5.03 1.46 -5.94
CA PRO A 400 -4.49 2.35 -6.98
C PRO A 400 -3.09 2.87 -6.64
N LEU A 401 -2.84 3.18 -5.38
CA LEU A 401 -1.54 3.68 -4.92
C LEU A 401 -0.42 2.67 -5.13
N LEU A 402 -0.60 1.42 -4.69
CA LEU A 402 0.43 0.40 -4.88
C LEU A 402 0.57 0.01 -6.36
N MET A 403 -0.52 -0.02 -7.11
CA MET A 403 -0.47 -0.23 -8.55
C MET A 403 0.49 0.76 -9.24
N CYS A 404 0.59 2.00 -8.77
CA CYS A 404 1.56 2.95 -9.29
C CYS A 404 3.02 2.48 -9.14
N PHE A 405 3.35 1.69 -8.11
CA PHE A 405 4.71 1.18 -7.89
C PHE A 405 5.08 -0.04 -8.74
N TRP A 406 4.11 -0.77 -9.28
CA TRP A 406 4.39 -1.94 -10.11
C TRP A 406 3.84 -1.86 -11.54
N LEU A 407 3.09 -0.77 -11.88
CA LEU A 407 2.62 -0.50 -13.25
C LEU A 407 3.32 0.69 -13.93
N MET A 408 4.18 1.44 -13.24
CA MET A 408 4.87 2.57 -13.83
C MET A 408 5.88 2.10 -14.88
N ARG A 409 5.77 2.61 -16.12
CA ARG A 409 6.63 2.21 -17.25
C ARG A 409 7.67 3.28 -17.58
N SER A 410 8.78 2.87 -18.20
CA SER A 410 9.90 3.75 -18.62
C SER A 410 9.47 4.95 -19.46
N LYS A 411 8.38 4.83 -20.24
CA LYS A 411 7.81 5.94 -21.00
C LYS A 411 7.44 7.14 -20.11
N TYR A 412 7.08 6.89 -18.85
CA TYR A 412 6.73 7.91 -17.87
C TYR A 412 7.90 8.35 -16.97
N LEU A 413 9.05 7.69 -17.12
CA LEU A 413 10.27 7.93 -16.37
C LEU A 413 11.40 8.41 -17.30
N PRO A 414 11.37 9.65 -17.83
CA PRO A 414 12.52 10.20 -18.50
C PRO A 414 13.70 10.24 -17.52
N LYS A 415 14.95 10.21 -18.01
CA LYS A 415 16.13 10.30 -17.13
C LYS A 415 15.96 11.43 -16.13
N PHE A 416 16.07 11.10 -14.85
CA PHE A 416 15.81 12.02 -13.75
C PHE A 416 16.81 13.19 -13.78
N ASP A 417 16.34 14.37 -14.15
CA ASP A 417 17.12 15.58 -14.15
C ASP A 417 16.93 16.36 -12.82
N LEU A 418 17.87 16.15 -11.92
CA LEU A 418 17.89 16.78 -10.59
C LEU A 418 17.93 18.32 -10.68
N LEU A 419 18.51 18.87 -11.75
CA LEU A 419 18.62 20.31 -11.95
C LEU A 419 17.26 20.93 -12.28
N LYS A 420 16.50 20.32 -13.18
CA LYS A 420 15.11 20.76 -13.47
C LYS A 420 14.22 20.65 -12.24
N PHE A 421 14.45 19.66 -11.41
CA PHE A 421 13.68 19.47 -10.19
C PHE A 421 14.08 20.45 -9.08
N LYS A 422 15.38 20.72 -8.89
CA LYS A 422 15.84 21.79 -7.98
C LYS A 422 15.30 23.16 -8.37
N ALA A 423 15.27 23.48 -9.66
CA ALA A 423 14.66 24.72 -10.13
C ALA A 423 13.17 24.80 -9.75
N TYR A 424 12.44 23.68 -9.80
CA TYR A 424 11.04 23.63 -9.40
C TYR A 424 10.84 23.72 -7.88
N SER A 425 11.69 23.08 -7.08
CA SER A 425 11.69 23.20 -5.61
C SER A 425 12.22 24.56 -5.12
N TYR A 426 13.17 25.18 -5.83
CA TYR A 426 13.61 26.56 -5.58
C TYR A 426 12.51 27.58 -5.86
N LEU A 427 11.72 27.40 -6.92
CA LEU A 427 10.56 28.24 -7.19
C LEU A 427 9.50 28.17 -6.08
N ILE A 428 9.38 27.02 -5.40
CA ILE A 428 8.50 26.86 -4.23
C ILE A 428 9.14 27.47 -2.97
N ALA A 429 10.46 27.39 -2.81
CA ALA A 429 11.17 27.90 -1.63
C ALA A 429 11.42 29.42 -1.66
N LEU A 430 11.57 30.03 -2.85
CA LEU A 430 11.68 31.49 -3.02
C LEU A 430 10.36 32.24 -2.83
N GLN A 431 9.30 31.52 -2.47
CA GLN A 431 7.95 32.06 -2.28
C GLN A 431 7.45 31.93 -0.84
N LYS A 432 8.31 31.50 0.08
CA LYS A 432 8.18 31.69 1.53
C LYS A 432 8.95 32.95 1.94
#